data_e115cc67c19329529d95a0054efbe212
#
_entry.id   e115cc67c19329529d95a0054efbe212
#
_cell.length_a   1.000
_cell.length_b   1.000
_cell.length_c   1.000
_cell.angle_alpha   90.00
_cell.angle_beta   90.00
_cell.angle_gamma   90.00
#
_symmetry.space_group_name_H-M   'P 1'
#
loop_
_entity.id
_entity.type
_entity.pdbx_description
1 polymer ?
#
loop_
_entity_poly.entity_id
_entity_poly.type
_entity_poly.pdbx_seq_one_letter_code
_entity_poly.pdbx_strand_id
1 'polypeptide(L)'
;MTITATTTTTATTTVGVELGERRYDVHIGNFSPDAVAETLARALGGDVTGVGVLVDGELGRRSPRVAPLVDALRARLPRVARLDLPGGEASKNLAEIGRTTQWLAEQGYDRRAAVIGVGGGAAGDHSGFAAAVYLRGVRFALCPTTLLAMVDASVGGKTAVDLPAGKNLVGAFHQPRAVVAELGFLQTLPARELRAGIAEV
;
A
#
# COMPACT_ATOMS: atom_id res chain seq x y z
N MET A 1 -8.27 8.24 -43.43
CA MET A 1 -8.41 8.87 -42.11
C MET A 1 -7.27 8.35 -41.23
N THR A 2 -6.20 9.14 -41.13
CA THR A 2 -4.97 8.70 -40.46
C THR A 2 -5.08 9.09 -38.98
N ILE A 3 -5.13 8.10 -38.10
CA ILE A 3 -5.11 8.33 -36.63
C ILE A 3 -3.64 8.44 -36.25
N THR A 4 -3.19 9.65 -35.94
CA THR A 4 -1.88 9.91 -35.41
C THR A 4 -1.91 9.53 -33.91
N ALA A 5 -1.15 8.51 -33.52
CA ALA A 5 -0.97 8.17 -32.12
C ALA A 5 -0.22 9.32 -31.41
N THR A 6 -0.90 10.06 -30.58
CA THR A 6 -0.28 11.05 -29.69
C THR A 6 0.45 10.28 -28.60
N THR A 7 1.77 10.36 -28.59
CA THR A 7 2.59 9.87 -27.47
C THR A 7 2.27 10.70 -26.25
N THR A 8 1.44 10.20 -25.36
CA THR A 8 1.14 10.86 -24.10
C THR A 8 2.39 10.73 -23.23
N THR A 9 3.12 11.82 -23.04
CA THR A 9 4.15 11.92 -22.00
C THR A 9 3.44 11.71 -20.68
N THR A 10 3.70 10.60 -20.01
CA THR A 10 3.09 10.26 -18.72
C THR A 10 3.66 11.21 -17.67
N ALA A 11 2.92 12.29 -17.38
CA ALA A 11 3.28 13.19 -16.30
C ALA A 11 3.20 12.42 -14.96
N THR A 12 4.27 12.43 -14.21
CA THR A 12 4.27 12.00 -12.81
C THR A 12 4.16 13.23 -11.93
N THR A 13 3.35 13.16 -10.88
CA THR A 13 3.14 14.25 -9.93
C THR A 13 3.54 13.77 -8.53
N THR A 14 4.20 14.64 -7.77
CA THR A 14 4.50 14.38 -6.35
C THR A 14 3.83 15.47 -5.52
N VAL A 15 3.09 15.06 -4.50
CA VAL A 15 2.41 15.94 -3.55
C VAL A 15 2.99 15.68 -2.16
N GLY A 16 3.57 16.70 -1.53
CA GLY A 16 4.07 16.63 -0.17
C GLY A 16 2.94 16.75 0.86
N VAL A 17 2.92 15.88 1.85
CA VAL A 17 2.04 15.98 3.02
C VAL A 17 2.87 16.49 4.19
N GLU A 18 2.68 17.77 4.53
CA GLU A 18 3.50 18.47 5.52
C GLU A 18 3.00 18.23 6.94
N LEU A 19 3.69 17.38 7.68
CA LEU A 19 3.38 17.00 9.08
C LEU A 19 4.63 17.12 9.99
N GLY A 20 5.50 18.10 9.71
CA GLY A 20 6.77 18.26 10.41
C GLY A 20 7.68 17.04 10.21
N GLU A 21 8.17 16.44 11.28
CA GLU A 21 9.04 15.25 11.22
C GLU A 21 8.38 14.00 10.59
N ARG A 22 7.05 14.02 10.45
CA ARG A 22 6.26 12.93 9.83
C ARG A 22 5.87 13.25 8.40
N ARG A 23 6.53 14.22 7.75
CA ARG A 23 6.33 14.54 6.34
C ARG A 23 6.53 13.30 5.47
N TYR A 24 5.68 13.14 4.46
CA TYR A 24 5.85 12.12 3.43
C TYR A 24 5.34 12.62 2.08
N ASP A 25 5.70 11.91 1.02
CA ASP A 25 5.30 12.26 -0.34
C ASP A 25 4.30 11.24 -0.91
N VAL A 26 3.32 11.76 -1.65
CA VAL A 26 2.39 11.00 -2.48
C VAL A 26 2.84 11.13 -3.93
N HIS A 27 3.25 10.02 -4.53
CA HIS A 27 3.67 9.94 -5.93
C HIS A 27 2.53 9.39 -6.77
N ILE A 28 2.15 10.10 -7.83
CA ILE A 28 0.99 9.77 -8.68
C ILE A 28 1.47 9.71 -10.13
N GLY A 29 1.17 8.62 -10.83
CA GLY A 29 1.54 8.49 -12.24
C GLY A 29 1.54 7.05 -12.75
N ASN A 30 2.03 6.87 -13.97
CA ASN A 30 2.33 5.55 -14.50
C ASN A 30 3.81 5.23 -14.26
N PHE A 31 4.06 4.25 -13.41
CA PHE A 31 5.40 3.84 -13.04
C PHE A 31 5.68 2.42 -13.51
N SER A 32 6.94 2.15 -13.86
CA SER A 32 7.39 0.76 -13.95
C SER A 32 7.46 0.13 -12.56
N PRO A 33 7.39 -1.21 -12.44
CA PRO A 33 7.60 -1.88 -11.15
C PRO A 33 8.90 -1.48 -10.46
N ASP A 34 9.95 -1.27 -11.25
CA ASP A 34 11.26 -0.81 -10.78
C ASP A 34 11.22 0.60 -10.19
N ALA A 35 10.50 1.54 -10.83
CA ALA A 35 10.37 2.91 -10.33
C ALA A 35 9.54 2.97 -9.05
N VAL A 36 8.47 2.16 -8.94
CA VAL A 36 7.71 2.01 -7.68
C VAL A 36 8.60 1.48 -6.58
N ALA A 37 9.34 0.39 -6.84
CA ALA A 37 10.20 -0.24 -5.85
C ALA A 37 11.34 0.70 -5.40
N GLU A 38 11.93 1.47 -6.31
CA GLU A 38 12.96 2.47 -6.00
C GLU A 38 12.41 3.58 -5.10
N THR A 39 11.24 4.10 -5.43
CA THR A 39 10.59 5.16 -4.65
C THR A 39 10.28 4.69 -3.23
N LEU A 40 9.70 3.49 -3.09
CA LEU A 40 9.39 2.89 -1.79
C LEU A 40 10.67 2.59 -0.99
N ALA A 41 11.71 2.03 -1.62
CA ALA A 41 12.98 1.74 -0.95
C ALA A 41 13.64 3.01 -0.41
N ARG A 42 13.66 4.08 -1.20
CA ARG A 42 14.20 5.38 -0.78
C ARG A 42 13.44 5.95 0.41
N ALA A 43 12.10 5.92 0.38
CA ALA A 43 11.26 6.46 1.44
C ALA A 43 11.36 5.66 2.75
N LEU A 44 11.53 4.35 2.66
CA LEU A 44 11.70 3.48 3.84
C LEU A 44 13.07 3.65 4.49
N GLY A 45 14.08 4.11 3.76
CA GLY A 45 15.43 4.39 4.27
C GLY A 45 16.40 3.21 4.16
N GLY A 46 17.70 3.51 4.08
CA GLY A 46 18.76 2.52 3.85
C GLY A 46 19.09 1.60 5.02
N ASP A 47 18.52 1.84 6.20
CA ASP A 47 18.73 1.03 7.40
C ASP A 47 17.63 -0.02 7.63
N VAL A 48 16.70 -0.20 6.67
CA VAL A 48 15.67 -1.24 6.71
C VAL A 48 16.31 -2.63 6.68
N THR A 49 15.89 -3.50 7.61
CA THR A 49 16.45 -4.85 7.79
C THR A 49 15.61 -5.95 7.15
N GLY A 50 14.36 -5.66 6.80
CA GLY A 50 13.44 -6.59 6.16
C GLY A 50 12.11 -5.93 5.85
N VAL A 51 11.36 -6.49 4.90
CA VAL A 51 10.10 -5.90 4.44
C VAL A 51 9.02 -6.97 4.29
N GLY A 52 7.91 -6.78 5.00
CA GLY A 52 6.68 -7.53 4.80
C GLY A 52 5.81 -6.83 3.75
N VAL A 53 5.58 -7.46 2.60
CA VAL A 53 4.67 -6.97 1.57
C VAL A 53 3.31 -7.63 1.76
N LEU A 54 2.33 -6.85 2.18
CA LEU A 54 0.95 -7.29 2.42
C LEU A 54 0.11 -6.97 1.17
N VAL A 55 -0.38 -7.98 0.50
CA VAL A 55 -1.09 -7.84 -0.77
C VAL A 55 -2.54 -8.22 -0.59
N ASP A 56 -3.47 -7.41 -1.10
CA ASP A 56 -4.87 -7.83 -1.23
C ASP A 56 -4.95 -9.11 -2.07
N GLY A 57 -5.54 -10.17 -1.50
CA GLY A 57 -5.53 -11.49 -2.11
C GLY A 57 -6.33 -11.58 -3.42
N GLU A 58 -7.37 -10.75 -3.60
CA GLU A 58 -8.08 -10.69 -4.88
C GLU A 58 -7.26 -9.96 -5.95
N LEU A 59 -6.63 -8.84 -5.56
CA LEU A 59 -5.71 -8.13 -6.43
C LEU A 59 -4.56 -9.05 -6.86
N GLY A 60 -3.96 -9.77 -5.90
CA GLY A 60 -2.85 -10.68 -6.13
C GLY A 60 -3.14 -11.76 -7.19
N ARG A 61 -4.41 -12.16 -7.30
CA ARG A 61 -4.87 -13.14 -8.32
C ARG A 61 -5.23 -12.50 -9.66
N ARG A 62 -5.71 -11.27 -9.66
CA ARG A 62 -6.28 -10.59 -10.85
C ARG A 62 -5.28 -9.73 -11.60
N SER A 63 -4.37 -9.05 -10.88
CA SER A 63 -3.49 -8.06 -11.50
C SER A 63 -2.13 -8.65 -11.86
N PRO A 64 -1.75 -8.62 -13.14
CA PRO A 64 -0.42 -9.05 -13.58
C PRO A 64 0.70 -8.12 -13.09
N ARG A 65 0.37 -6.97 -12.48
CA ARG A 65 1.33 -5.98 -11.99
C ARG A 65 1.92 -6.32 -10.62
N VAL A 66 1.25 -7.18 -9.83
CA VAL A 66 1.66 -7.48 -8.46
C VAL A 66 2.97 -8.28 -8.42
N ALA A 67 3.08 -9.34 -9.20
CA ALA A 67 4.29 -10.17 -9.18
C ALA A 67 5.55 -9.40 -9.61
N PRO A 68 5.55 -8.65 -10.74
CA PRO A 68 6.70 -7.81 -11.10
C PRO A 68 7.05 -6.76 -10.05
N LEU A 69 6.07 -6.17 -9.37
CA LEU A 69 6.32 -5.22 -8.29
C LEU A 69 7.03 -5.90 -7.11
N VAL A 70 6.55 -7.06 -6.67
CA VAL A 70 7.17 -7.81 -5.57
C VAL A 70 8.60 -8.23 -5.93
N ASP A 71 8.85 -8.65 -7.16
CA ASP A 71 10.18 -9.01 -7.63
C ASP A 71 11.13 -7.79 -7.70
N ALA A 72 10.63 -6.64 -8.15
CA ALA A 72 11.38 -5.39 -8.12
C ALA A 72 11.72 -4.93 -6.67
N LEU A 73 10.80 -5.14 -5.71
CA LEU A 73 11.06 -4.89 -4.29
C LEU A 73 12.14 -5.84 -3.75
N ARG A 74 12.10 -7.13 -4.09
CA ARG A 74 13.12 -8.12 -3.69
C ARG A 74 14.51 -7.77 -4.22
N ALA A 75 14.60 -7.17 -5.40
CA ALA A 75 15.86 -6.75 -5.99
C ALA A 75 16.50 -5.55 -5.27
N ARG A 76 15.72 -4.76 -4.50
CA ARG A 76 16.16 -3.48 -3.91
C ARG A 76 16.16 -3.46 -2.39
N LEU A 77 15.36 -4.29 -1.76
CA LEU A 77 15.15 -4.28 -0.31
C LEU A 77 15.59 -5.62 0.30
N PRO A 78 16.11 -5.60 1.52
CA PRO A 78 16.55 -6.82 2.19
C PRO A 78 15.35 -7.66 2.63
N ARG A 79 15.49 -8.99 2.60
CA ARG A 79 14.56 -9.95 3.23
C ARG A 79 13.08 -9.65 2.95
N VAL A 80 12.72 -9.48 1.66
CA VAL A 80 11.34 -9.23 1.27
C VAL A 80 10.53 -10.53 1.28
N ALA A 81 9.51 -10.60 2.12
CA ALA A 81 8.50 -11.66 2.13
C ALA A 81 7.13 -11.09 1.79
N ARG A 82 6.28 -11.91 1.14
CA ARG A 82 4.91 -11.56 0.76
C ARG A 82 3.92 -12.36 1.59
N LEU A 83 2.87 -11.68 2.06
CA LEU A 83 1.67 -12.26 2.64
C LEU A 83 0.44 -11.79 1.85
N ASP A 84 -0.36 -12.73 1.37
CA ASP A 84 -1.65 -12.42 0.78
C ASP A 84 -2.71 -12.33 1.88
N LEU A 85 -3.36 -11.17 1.97
CA LEU A 85 -4.47 -10.92 2.89
C LEU A 85 -5.77 -11.51 2.33
N PRO A 86 -6.79 -11.77 3.15
CA PRO A 86 -8.15 -11.91 2.65
C PRO A 86 -8.53 -10.68 1.82
N GLY A 87 -9.21 -10.87 0.68
CA GLY A 87 -9.60 -9.76 -0.19
C GLY A 87 -10.65 -8.86 0.46
N GLY A 88 -10.55 -7.55 0.20
CA GLY A 88 -11.51 -6.54 0.63
C GLY A 88 -11.71 -6.45 2.14
N GLU A 89 -12.93 -6.14 2.58
CA GLU A 89 -13.28 -5.92 4.00
C GLU A 89 -13.02 -7.14 4.90
N ALA A 90 -12.91 -8.35 4.34
CA ALA A 90 -12.61 -9.56 5.13
C ALA A 90 -11.24 -9.49 5.84
N SER A 91 -10.33 -8.65 5.37
CA SER A 91 -9.05 -8.39 6.03
C SER A 91 -9.13 -7.45 7.24
N LYS A 92 -10.22 -6.65 7.35
CA LYS A 92 -10.33 -5.57 8.34
C LYS A 92 -10.90 -6.07 9.69
N ASN A 93 -10.22 -6.97 10.37
CA ASN A 93 -10.60 -7.41 11.71
C ASN A 93 -9.38 -7.76 12.57
N LEU A 94 -9.56 -7.82 13.90
CA LEU A 94 -8.48 -8.06 14.85
C LEU A 94 -7.83 -9.44 14.70
N ALA A 95 -8.59 -10.46 14.28
CA ALA A 95 -8.03 -11.79 14.09
C ALA A 95 -7.00 -11.79 12.94
N GLU A 96 -7.29 -11.10 11.85
CA GLU A 96 -6.37 -10.96 10.72
C GLU A 96 -5.14 -10.09 11.08
N ILE A 97 -5.30 -9.04 11.92
CA ILE A 97 -4.15 -8.30 12.48
C ILE A 97 -3.27 -9.21 13.33
N GLY A 98 -3.87 -10.04 14.17
CA GLY A 98 -3.14 -11.04 14.97
C GLY A 98 -2.35 -12.00 14.08
N ARG A 99 -2.97 -12.53 13.03
CA ARG A 99 -2.31 -13.42 12.06
C ARG A 99 -1.15 -12.72 11.32
N THR A 100 -1.37 -11.48 10.89
CA THR A 100 -0.34 -10.70 10.18
C THR A 100 0.85 -10.39 11.09
N THR A 101 0.60 -9.95 12.33
CA THR A 101 1.68 -9.64 13.28
C THR A 101 2.43 -10.88 13.71
N GLN A 102 1.76 -12.02 13.88
CA GLN A 102 2.40 -13.31 14.11
C GLN A 102 3.31 -13.69 12.93
N TRP A 103 2.81 -13.58 11.69
CA TRP A 103 3.61 -13.84 10.49
C TRP A 103 4.83 -12.94 10.41
N LEU A 104 4.71 -11.62 10.70
CA LEU A 104 5.86 -10.70 10.73
C LEU A 104 6.93 -11.16 11.76
N ALA A 105 6.49 -11.65 12.92
CA ALA A 105 7.39 -12.18 13.94
C ALA A 105 8.10 -13.46 13.50
N GLU A 106 7.38 -14.36 12.82
CA GLU A 106 7.95 -15.62 12.26
C GLU A 106 8.97 -15.34 11.15
N GLN A 107 8.82 -14.22 10.39
CA GLN A 107 9.87 -13.78 9.48
C GLN A 107 11.12 -13.25 10.21
N GLY A 108 11.09 -13.11 11.54
CA GLY A 108 12.18 -12.57 12.35
C GLY A 108 12.43 -11.09 12.07
N TYR A 109 11.39 -10.31 11.74
CA TYR A 109 11.52 -8.88 11.49
C TYR A 109 11.71 -8.12 12.80
N ASP A 110 12.68 -7.21 12.82
CA ASP A 110 13.03 -6.35 13.96
C ASP A 110 12.38 -4.96 13.85
N ARG A 111 12.72 -4.04 14.77
CA ARG A 111 12.17 -2.68 14.79
C ARG A 111 12.55 -1.82 13.59
N ARG A 112 13.56 -2.20 12.82
CA ARG A 112 13.97 -1.53 11.60
C ARG A 112 13.33 -2.16 10.35
N ALA A 113 12.52 -3.18 10.51
CA ALA A 113 11.72 -3.71 9.43
C ALA A 113 10.65 -2.70 8.98
N ALA A 114 10.06 -2.96 7.83
CA ALA A 114 8.99 -2.16 7.29
C ALA A 114 7.85 -3.04 6.74
N VAL A 115 6.67 -2.44 6.60
CA VAL A 115 5.51 -3.03 5.93
C VAL A 115 5.19 -2.23 4.68
N ILE A 116 4.89 -2.90 3.57
CA ILE A 116 4.34 -2.29 2.36
C ILE A 116 2.95 -2.89 2.13
N GLY A 117 1.93 -2.03 2.14
CA GLY A 117 0.56 -2.42 1.78
C GLY A 117 0.32 -2.22 0.29
N VAL A 118 -0.18 -3.24 -0.40
CA VAL A 118 -0.53 -3.21 -1.83
C VAL A 118 -1.98 -3.64 -1.99
N GLY A 119 -2.87 -2.71 -2.31
CA GLY A 119 -4.30 -3.02 -2.41
C GLY A 119 -5.21 -1.80 -2.34
N GLY A 120 -6.50 -2.04 -2.15
CA GLY A 120 -7.49 -1.02 -1.90
C GLY A 120 -7.43 -0.48 -0.46
N GLY A 121 -8.41 0.35 -0.08
CA GLY A 121 -8.48 0.97 1.26
C GLY A 121 -8.43 -0.04 2.40
N ALA A 122 -9.13 -1.16 2.29
CA ALA A 122 -9.12 -2.21 3.32
C ALA A 122 -7.72 -2.79 3.57
N ALA A 123 -6.98 -3.09 2.49
CA ALA A 123 -5.60 -3.57 2.60
C ALA A 123 -4.65 -2.49 3.12
N GLY A 124 -4.88 -1.21 2.77
CA GLY A 124 -4.15 -0.07 3.29
C GLY A 124 -4.33 0.09 4.79
N ASP A 125 -5.57 0.12 5.26
CA ASP A 125 -5.94 0.20 6.68
C ASP A 125 -5.33 -0.95 7.49
N HIS A 126 -5.50 -2.17 7.00
CA HIS A 126 -4.92 -3.36 7.62
C HIS A 126 -3.40 -3.26 7.73
N SER A 127 -2.72 -2.92 6.63
CA SER A 127 -1.26 -2.84 6.59
C SER A 127 -0.71 -1.78 7.52
N GLY A 128 -1.34 -0.59 7.53
CA GLY A 128 -0.96 0.51 8.41
C GLY A 128 -1.21 0.18 9.88
N PHE A 129 -2.33 -0.48 10.22
CA PHE A 129 -2.61 -0.86 11.60
C PHE A 129 -1.70 -2.01 12.06
N ALA A 130 -1.44 -3.01 11.24
CA ALA A 130 -0.46 -4.05 11.53
C ALA A 130 0.93 -3.44 11.79
N ALA A 131 1.38 -2.49 10.97
CA ALA A 131 2.64 -1.78 11.16
C ALA A 131 2.65 -0.94 12.45
N ALA A 132 1.53 -0.30 12.79
CA ALA A 132 1.41 0.52 13.99
C ALA A 132 1.53 -0.30 15.29
N VAL A 133 1.00 -1.52 15.31
CA VAL A 133 1.00 -2.37 16.52
C VAL A 133 2.18 -3.31 16.61
N TYR A 134 2.73 -3.77 15.46
CA TYR A 134 3.88 -4.65 15.46
C TYR A 134 5.10 -3.95 16.06
N LEU A 135 5.70 -4.56 17.09
CA LEU A 135 6.81 -4.02 17.89
C LEU A 135 6.58 -2.58 18.41
N ARG A 136 5.32 -2.17 18.56
CA ARG A 136 4.85 -0.82 18.96
C ARG A 136 5.14 0.26 17.91
N GLY A 137 5.21 -0.14 16.62
CA GLY A 137 5.38 0.72 15.47
C GLY A 137 6.62 0.39 14.67
N VAL A 138 6.41 -0.03 13.42
CA VAL A 138 7.45 -0.15 12.39
C VAL A 138 7.09 0.78 11.22
N ARG A 139 8.05 1.09 10.38
CA ARG A 139 7.81 1.90 9.17
C ARG A 139 6.80 1.22 8.27
N PHE A 140 6.00 2.03 7.55
CA PHE A 140 5.18 1.47 6.50
C PHE A 140 5.08 2.41 5.30
N ALA A 141 4.68 1.86 4.15
CA ALA A 141 4.39 2.60 2.94
C ALA A 141 3.22 1.95 2.22
N LEU A 142 2.57 2.69 1.32
CA LEU A 142 1.38 2.23 0.61
C LEU A 142 1.56 2.30 -0.91
N CYS A 143 1.05 1.28 -1.57
CA CYS A 143 0.80 1.27 -3.00
C CYS A 143 -0.71 1.03 -3.21
N PRO A 144 -1.54 2.11 -3.16
CA PRO A 144 -2.98 1.99 -3.37
C PRO A 144 -3.29 1.56 -4.81
N THR A 145 -4.28 0.68 -4.99
CA THR A 145 -4.60 0.07 -6.29
C THR A 145 -6.03 0.27 -6.73
N THR A 146 -6.86 0.92 -5.90
CA THR A 146 -8.21 1.37 -6.26
C THR A 146 -8.24 2.89 -6.33
N LEU A 147 -9.11 3.46 -7.15
CA LEU A 147 -9.23 4.91 -7.24
C LEU A 147 -9.59 5.52 -5.89
N LEU A 148 -10.57 4.95 -5.17
CA LEU A 148 -10.96 5.41 -3.83
C LEU A 148 -9.76 5.44 -2.86
N ALA A 149 -8.92 4.41 -2.87
CA ALA A 149 -7.72 4.40 -2.02
C ALA A 149 -6.70 5.45 -2.44
N MET A 150 -6.55 5.73 -3.74
CA MET A 150 -5.62 6.72 -4.27
C MET A 150 -6.01 8.16 -3.89
N VAL A 151 -7.32 8.48 -3.86
CA VAL A 151 -7.80 9.85 -3.64
C VAL A 151 -8.14 10.15 -2.17
N ASP A 152 -8.40 9.13 -1.34
CA ASP A 152 -8.83 9.30 0.05
C ASP A 152 -8.06 8.39 1.03
N ALA A 153 -8.32 7.07 1.02
CA ALA A 153 -7.95 6.19 2.12
C ALA A 153 -6.45 6.06 2.39
N SER A 154 -5.57 6.33 1.40
CA SER A 154 -4.12 6.25 1.56
C SER A 154 -3.50 7.50 2.19
N VAL A 155 -4.26 8.58 2.40
CA VAL A 155 -3.77 9.87 2.91
C VAL A 155 -4.32 10.14 4.31
N GLY A 156 -3.48 10.70 5.19
CA GLY A 156 -3.87 11.11 6.54
C GLY A 156 -3.52 10.11 7.64
N GLY A 157 -3.00 8.94 7.31
CA GLY A 157 -2.49 7.96 8.29
C GLY A 157 -3.55 7.36 9.20
N LYS A 158 -4.82 7.43 8.84
CA LYS A 158 -5.90 6.72 9.52
C LYS A 158 -5.79 5.24 9.17
N THR A 159 -5.57 4.40 10.17
CA THR A 159 -5.48 2.96 9.97
C THR A 159 -6.40 2.29 10.99
N ALA A 160 -7.27 1.38 10.53
CA ALA A 160 -8.27 0.81 11.41
C ALA A 160 -8.77 -0.56 10.94
N VAL A 161 -9.41 -1.25 11.86
CA VAL A 161 -10.18 -2.48 11.61
C VAL A 161 -11.58 -2.35 12.19
N ASP A 162 -12.45 -3.22 11.71
CA ASP A 162 -13.85 -3.27 12.10
C ASP A 162 -14.05 -4.18 13.31
N LEU A 163 -15.07 -3.88 14.07
CA LEU A 163 -15.62 -4.77 15.10
C LEU A 163 -17.05 -5.17 14.73
N PRO A 164 -17.62 -6.21 15.35
CA PRO A 164 -19.05 -6.51 15.18
C PRO A 164 -19.99 -5.34 15.48
N ALA A 165 -19.54 -4.41 16.34
CA ALA A 165 -20.28 -3.20 16.72
C ALA A 165 -20.26 -2.09 15.68
N GLY A 166 -19.32 -2.11 14.72
CA GLY A 166 -19.22 -1.07 13.69
C GLY A 166 -17.86 -1.02 13.00
N LYS A 167 -17.82 -0.23 11.93
CA LYS A 167 -16.61 -0.04 11.11
C LYS A 167 -15.60 0.91 11.78
N ASN A 168 -14.31 0.65 11.55
CA ASN A 168 -13.19 1.52 11.91
C ASN A 168 -13.11 1.89 13.40
N LEU A 169 -13.59 1.03 14.30
CA LEU A 169 -13.65 1.32 15.74
C LEU A 169 -12.33 1.07 16.47
N VAL A 170 -11.43 0.29 15.91
CA VAL A 170 -10.12 0.01 16.49
C VAL A 170 -9.04 0.35 15.47
N GLY A 171 -8.07 1.16 15.86
CA GLY A 171 -7.02 1.58 14.94
C GLY A 171 -5.99 2.51 15.57
N ALA A 172 -5.16 3.09 14.73
CA ALA A 172 -4.12 4.04 15.12
C ALA A 172 -3.94 5.11 14.05
N PHE A 173 -3.46 6.29 14.48
CA PHE A 173 -2.89 7.27 13.56
C PHE A 173 -1.42 6.92 13.31
N HIS A 174 -1.13 6.36 12.16
CA HIS A 174 0.22 5.96 11.76
C HIS A 174 0.49 6.45 10.35
N GLN A 175 1.44 7.40 10.20
CA GLN A 175 1.71 8.02 8.91
C GLN A 175 2.61 7.12 8.05
N PRO A 176 2.31 6.94 6.74
CA PRO A 176 3.18 6.22 5.84
C PRO A 176 4.47 7.03 5.57
N ARG A 177 5.53 6.35 5.17
CA ARG A 177 6.77 6.98 4.68
C ARG A 177 6.65 7.45 3.23
N ALA A 178 5.81 6.82 2.46
CA ALA A 178 5.39 7.24 1.12
C ALA A 178 4.09 6.56 0.72
N VAL A 179 3.40 7.18 -0.23
CA VAL A 179 2.30 6.60 -0.98
C VAL A 179 2.66 6.63 -2.46
N VAL A 180 2.57 5.50 -3.17
CA VAL A 180 2.83 5.44 -4.61
C VAL A 180 1.57 4.96 -5.32
N ALA A 181 0.81 5.91 -5.88
CA ALA A 181 -0.38 5.67 -6.67
C ALA A 181 0.02 5.38 -8.14
N GLU A 182 0.32 4.11 -8.43
CA GLU A 182 0.61 3.64 -9.79
C GLU A 182 -0.70 3.43 -10.55
N LEU A 183 -1.00 4.32 -11.50
CA LEU A 183 -2.29 4.39 -12.19
C LEU A 183 -2.60 3.17 -13.06
N GLY A 184 -1.60 2.43 -13.48
CA GLY A 184 -1.81 1.21 -14.25
C GLY A 184 -2.57 0.12 -13.50
N PHE A 185 -2.61 0.13 -12.16
CA PHE A 185 -3.46 -0.77 -11.40
C PHE A 185 -4.95 -0.56 -11.69
N LEU A 186 -5.36 0.65 -12.06
CA LEU A 186 -6.76 0.96 -12.40
C LEU A 186 -7.25 0.21 -13.67
N GLN A 187 -6.33 -0.25 -14.53
CA GLN A 187 -6.69 -1.00 -15.75
C GLN A 187 -7.38 -2.35 -15.45
N THR A 188 -7.11 -2.93 -14.27
CA THR A 188 -7.71 -4.20 -13.84
C THR A 188 -8.79 -4.00 -12.77
N LEU A 189 -9.10 -2.73 -12.43
CA LEU A 189 -10.11 -2.41 -11.43
C LEU A 189 -11.51 -2.62 -12.02
N PRO A 190 -12.42 -3.34 -11.33
CA PRO A 190 -13.80 -3.47 -11.76
C PRO A 190 -14.49 -2.10 -11.91
N ALA A 191 -15.32 -1.94 -12.95
CA ALA A 191 -15.99 -0.67 -13.24
C ALA A 191 -16.85 -0.12 -12.07
N ARG A 192 -17.38 -1.00 -11.21
CA ARG A 192 -18.09 -0.61 -9.98
C ARG A 192 -17.15 0.10 -9.01
N GLU A 193 -15.97 -0.45 -8.79
CA GLU A 193 -14.96 0.11 -7.86
C GLU A 193 -14.37 1.42 -8.41
N LEU A 194 -14.21 1.51 -9.74
CA LEU A 194 -13.78 2.75 -10.36
C LEU A 194 -14.82 3.87 -10.13
N ARG A 195 -16.13 3.57 -10.34
CA ARG A 195 -17.21 4.54 -10.10
C ARG A 195 -17.31 4.96 -8.63
N ALA A 196 -17.07 4.03 -7.69
CA ALA A 196 -17.04 4.37 -6.27
C ALA A 196 -15.95 5.41 -5.95
N GLY A 197 -14.76 5.28 -6.55
CA GLY A 197 -13.69 6.27 -6.36
C GLY A 197 -13.97 7.62 -7.03
N ILE A 198 -14.70 7.66 -8.15
CA ILE A 198 -15.08 8.93 -8.82
C ILE A 198 -15.98 9.79 -7.93
N ALA A 199 -16.75 9.17 -7.03
CA ALA A 199 -17.64 9.92 -6.14
C ALA A 199 -16.88 10.74 -5.08
N GLU A 200 -15.58 10.47 -4.85
CA GLU A 200 -14.71 11.20 -3.91
C GLU A 200 -13.77 12.19 -4.62
N VAL A 201 -13.81 12.27 -5.95
CA VAL A 201 -13.03 13.22 -6.77
C VAL A 201 -13.87 14.46 -7.10
#